data_8c719f7ed1fac0b1289cbb325ea4df78
#
_entry.id   8c719f7ed1fac0b1289cbb325ea4df78
#
_cell.length_a   1.000
_cell.length_b   1.000
_cell.length_c   1.000
_cell.angle_alpha   90.00
_cell.angle_beta   90.00
_cell.angle_gamma   90.00
#
_symmetry.space_group_name_H-M   'P 1'
#
loop_
_entity.id
_entity.type
_entity.pdbx_description
1 polymer ?
#
loop_
_entity_poly.entity_id
_entity_poly.type
_entity_poly.pdbx_seq_one_letter_code
_entity_poly.pdbx_strand_id
1 'polypeptide(L)'
;MTASTFSHRLARLLVMIGCCLSLASCTFMEERIDQTVGGPNLPADTAVVMESASEEKTPAEIPTSTTVLTGPLKITTTEAILLSLENNRSLVVERLNPAITKTFEDTERAVFDPNAAAEISGGRIDGERQARAGSETEYFIKDEGIGIISLSQFFPTGTTVTLEGKTDMEDSSLYQDAFYWSRLGLTVNQAILRGYGTDVNLVRLQQARLDTRMSEYELRGFTLALVAQVEETYWDYALARRQVEIFEESLKVAHQQVNETIGMIEVGRLARSELPAVQAELAAQEQGLINARSDRETSRLQLLRLLNPPGPGLWGREVDLIHQPTLPKIKLDQV
;
A
#
# COMPACT_ATOMS: atom_id res chain seq x y z
N MET A 1 -49.52 -33.43 20.72
CA MET A 1 -49.37 -32.07 20.16
C MET A 1 -48.50 -31.13 21.03
N THR A 2 -47.65 -31.59 21.93
CA THR A 2 -46.93 -30.75 22.90
C THR A 2 -45.39 -30.78 22.78
N ALA A 3 -44.83 -31.68 22.00
CA ALA A 3 -43.35 -31.78 21.86
C ALA A 3 -42.75 -30.77 20.84
N SER A 4 -43.48 -30.37 19.83
CA SER A 4 -43.04 -29.47 18.76
C SER A 4 -42.84 -28.00 19.21
N THR A 5 -43.69 -27.52 20.14
CA THR A 5 -43.63 -26.12 20.61
C THR A 5 -42.51 -25.90 21.66
N PHE A 6 -42.10 -26.93 22.36
CA PHE A 6 -40.99 -26.85 23.30
C PHE A 6 -39.64 -26.78 22.59
N SER A 7 -39.46 -27.58 21.52
CA SER A 7 -38.25 -27.55 20.70
C SER A 7 -38.00 -26.20 20.03
N HIS A 8 -39.04 -25.55 19.49
CA HIS A 8 -38.91 -24.21 18.88
C HIS A 8 -38.60 -23.09 19.88
N ARG A 9 -39.08 -23.18 21.11
CA ARG A 9 -38.78 -22.19 22.15
C ARG A 9 -37.36 -22.36 22.69
N LEU A 10 -36.89 -23.61 22.86
CA LEU A 10 -35.51 -23.90 23.27
C LEU A 10 -34.48 -23.45 22.20
N ALA A 11 -34.74 -23.70 20.93
CA ALA A 11 -33.90 -23.25 19.83
C ALA A 11 -33.78 -21.72 19.75
N ARG A 12 -34.90 -20.99 19.93
CA ARG A 12 -34.89 -19.52 19.95
C ARG A 12 -34.15 -18.96 21.17
N LEU A 13 -34.25 -19.60 22.33
CA LEU A 13 -33.54 -19.18 23.54
C LEU A 13 -32.04 -19.40 23.40
N LEU A 14 -31.60 -20.51 22.82
CA LEU A 14 -30.19 -20.81 22.55
C LEU A 14 -29.55 -19.87 21.53
N VAL A 15 -30.29 -19.49 20.48
CA VAL A 15 -29.82 -18.49 19.49
C VAL A 15 -29.70 -17.11 20.12
N MET A 16 -30.66 -16.71 20.96
CA MET A 16 -30.60 -15.42 21.68
C MET A 16 -29.44 -15.37 22.69
N ILE A 17 -29.20 -16.45 23.45
CA ILE A 17 -28.09 -16.53 24.41
C ILE A 17 -26.74 -16.54 23.68
N GLY A 18 -26.63 -17.26 22.55
CA GLY A 18 -25.43 -17.26 21.72
C GLY A 18 -25.10 -15.90 21.12
N CYS A 19 -26.12 -15.18 20.64
CA CYS A 19 -25.95 -13.83 20.09
C CYS A 19 -25.56 -12.79 21.16
N CYS A 20 -26.13 -12.85 22.35
CA CYS A 20 -25.76 -11.96 23.47
C CYS A 20 -24.35 -12.25 24.02
N LEU A 21 -23.95 -13.51 24.09
CA LEU A 21 -22.58 -13.91 24.53
C LEU A 21 -21.52 -13.48 23.51
N SER A 22 -21.80 -13.56 22.21
CA SER A 22 -20.84 -13.14 21.17
C SER A 22 -20.62 -11.64 21.13
N LEU A 23 -21.68 -10.83 21.29
CA LEU A 23 -21.57 -9.36 21.30
C LEU A 23 -20.84 -8.84 22.56
N ALA A 24 -21.11 -9.41 23.74
CA ALA A 24 -20.42 -9.04 24.97
C ALA A 24 -18.94 -9.48 24.97
N SER A 25 -18.60 -10.61 24.31
CA SER A 25 -17.25 -11.14 24.21
C SER A 25 -16.38 -10.29 23.27
N CYS A 26 -16.89 -9.84 22.12
CA CYS A 26 -16.13 -9.01 21.17
C CYS A 26 -15.67 -7.69 21.79
N THR A 27 -16.56 -6.95 22.42
CA THR A 27 -16.21 -5.63 23.02
C THR A 27 -15.25 -5.78 24.21
N PHE A 28 -15.45 -6.76 25.07
CA PHE A 28 -14.56 -7.01 26.22
C PHE A 28 -13.16 -7.50 25.79
N MET A 29 -13.10 -8.26 24.72
CA MET A 29 -11.84 -8.81 24.21
C MET A 29 -11.02 -7.77 23.44
N GLU A 30 -11.67 -6.90 22.68
CA GLU A 30 -11.03 -5.80 21.97
C GLU A 30 -10.32 -4.85 22.95
N GLU A 31 -10.97 -4.49 24.05
CA GLU A 31 -10.39 -3.65 25.10
C GLU A 31 -9.21 -4.35 25.82
N ARG A 32 -9.28 -5.66 26.05
CA ARG A 32 -8.20 -6.43 26.66
C ARG A 32 -7.00 -6.63 25.74
N ILE A 33 -7.22 -6.84 24.45
CA ILE A 33 -6.15 -6.99 23.46
C ILE A 33 -5.39 -5.68 23.36
N ASP A 34 -6.07 -4.55 23.29
CA ASP A 34 -5.46 -3.22 23.22
C ASP A 34 -4.66 -2.87 24.48
N GLN A 35 -5.13 -3.26 25.66
CA GLN A 35 -4.38 -3.06 26.92
C GLN A 35 -3.13 -3.93 27.04
N THR A 36 -3.15 -5.16 26.51
CA THR A 36 -2.04 -6.10 26.64
C THR A 36 -0.94 -5.85 25.59
N VAL A 37 -1.31 -5.27 24.43
CA VAL A 37 -0.39 -4.99 23.32
C VAL A 37 0.09 -3.53 23.33
N GLY A 38 -0.34 -2.73 24.31
CA GLY A 38 0.14 -1.37 24.50
C GLY A 38 1.65 -1.34 24.71
N GLY A 39 2.40 -1.08 23.63
CA GLY A 39 3.84 -0.81 23.69
C GLY A 39 4.12 0.50 24.45
N PRO A 40 5.40 0.80 24.77
CA PRO A 40 5.76 1.99 25.52
C PRO A 40 5.16 3.23 24.87
N ASN A 41 4.45 4.05 25.69
CA ASN A 41 3.89 5.34 25.26
C ASN A 41 4.99 6.23 24.71
N LEU A 42 5.13 6.27 23.40
CA LEU A 42 5.82 7.38 22.74
C LEU A 42 4.86 8.59 22.74
N PRO A 43 5.39 9.81 22.98
CA PRO A 43 4.55 10.99 23.06
C PRO A 43 3.72 11.14 21.79
N ALA A 44 2.43 11.33 21.99
CA ALA A 44 1.41 11.52 20.95
C ALA A 44 1.49 12.96 20.40
N ASP A 45 2.63 13.35 19.84
CA ASP A 45 2.76 14.61 19.10
C ASP A 45 2.99 14.29 17.63
N THR A 46 1.94 14.40 16.91
CA THR A 46 1.68 14.34 15.47
C THR A 46 0.78 13.17 15.05
N ALA A 47 -0.36 13.03 15.70
CA ALA A 47 -1.49 12.36 15.06
C ALA A 47 -2.00 13.28 13.95
N VAL A 48 -1.59 13.05 12.72
CA VAL A 48 -2.39 13.46 11.56
C VAL A 48 -3.70 12.67 11.66
N VAL A 49 -4.71 13.32 12.16
CA VAL A 49 -6.09 12.82 12.21
C VAL A 49 -6.51 12.57 10.77
N MET A 50 -6.37 11.33 10.31
CA MET A 50 -7.12 10.85 9.16
C MET A 50 -8.55 10.59 9.67
N GLU A 51 -9.35 11.62 9.59
CA GLU A 51 -10.79 11.54 9.77
C GLU A 51 -11.35 10.51 8.78
N SER A 52 -11.96 9.48 9.34
CA SER A 52 -12.64 8.41 8.62
C SER A 52 -13.78 9.01 7.79
N ALA A 53 -13.49 9.37 6.54
CA ALA A 53 -14.49 9.76 5.57
C ALA A 53 -15.03 8.51 4.86
N SER A 54 -15.92 7.77 5.51
CA SER A 54 -16.92 6.96 4.86
C SER A 54 -18.10 7.84 4.46
N GLU A 55 -17.90 8.72 3.52
CA GLU A 55 -18.96 9.28 2.69
C GLU A 55 -18.71 8.81 1.25
N GLU A 56 -19.62 7.94 0.81
CA GLU A 56 -19.84 7.58 -0.58
C GLU A 56 -20.11 8.85 -1.40
N LYS A 57 -19.03 9.52 -1.82
CA LYS A 57 -19.13 10.64 -2.75
C LYS A 57 -19.35 10.06 -4.14
N THR A 58 -20.58 10.19 -4.62
CA THR A 58 -20.94 10.28 -6.05
C THR A 58 -19.79 10.90 -6.84
N PRO A 59 -19.41 10.37 -8.02
CA PRO A 59 -18.34 10.94 -8.83
C PRO A 59 -18.63 12.42 -9.06
N ALA A 60 -17.95 13.29 -8.34
CA ALA A 60 -18.00 14.71 -8.57
C ALA A 60 -17.49 14.96 -10.00
N GLU A 61 -18.33 15.57 -10.80
CA GLU A 61 -17.94 16.16 -12.10
C GLU A 61 -16.65 16.92 -11.89
N ILE A 62 -15.60 16.47 -12.58
CA ILE A 62 -14.32 17.16 -12.66
C ILE A 62 -14.64 18.54 -13.21
N PRO A 63 -14.42 19.64 -12.47
CA PRO A 63 -14.64 20.96 -13.02
C PRO A 63 -13.64 21.16 -14.16
N THR A 64 -14.12 21.05 -15.37
CA THR A 64 -13.37 21.33 -16.61
C THR A 64 -13.23 22.84 -16.77
N SER A 65 -12.64 23.50 -15.78
CA SER A 65 -12.16 24.86 -15.91
C SER A 65 -10.68 24.80 -16.25
N THR A 66 -10.39 24.29 -17.43
CA THR A 66 -9.06 24.42 -18.03
C THR A 66 -8.90 25.87 -18.48
N THR A 67 -8.57 26.74 -17.54
CA THR A 67 -7.93 28.01 -17.88
C THR A 67 -6.58 27.62 -18.49
N VAL A 68 -6.49 27.62 -19.81
CA VAL A 68 -5.23 27.45 -20.55
C VAL A 68 -4.34 28.62 -20.18
N LEU A 69 -3.55 28.47 -19.10
CA LEU A 69 -2.51 29.41 -18.73
C LEU A 69 -1.45 29.33 -19.83
N THR A 70 -1.50 30.25 -20.79
CA THR A 70 -0.51 30.43 -21.86
C THR A 70 0.68 31.19 -21.30
N GLY A 71 1.87 30.58 -21.28
CA GLY A 71 3.11 31.21 -20.82
C GLY A 71 4.05 30.21 -20.11
N PRO A 72 5.31 30.57 -19.81
CA PRO A 72 6.24 29.74 -19.07
C PRO A 72 5.69 29.43 -17.66
N LEU A 73 5.95 28.22 -17.17
CA LEU A 73 5.62 27.82 -15.81
C LEU A 73 6.64 28.46 -14.85
N LYS A 74 6.24 29.51 -14.15
CA LYS A 74 7.10 30.17 -13.14
C LYS A 74 6.94 29.46 -11.82
N ILE A 75 8.03 28.90 -11.30
CA ILE A 75 8.03 28.14 -10.05
C ILE A 75 9.22 28.50 -9.17
N THR A 76 8.97 28.57 -7.87
CA THR A 76 9.99 28.59 -6.82
C THR A 76 10.34 27.18 -6.38
N THR A 77 11.44 26.99 -5.66
CA THR A 77 11.78 25.67 -5.07
C THR A 77 10.67 25.14 -4.17
N THR A 78 10.09 26.02 -3.33
CA THR A 78 9.00 25.64 -2.43
C THR A 78 7.73 25.21 -3.18
N GLU A 79 7.35 25.95 -4.23
CA GLU A 79 6.19 25.59 -5.07
C GLU A 79 6.44 24.28 -5.83
N ALA A 80 7.67 24.03 -6.29
CA ALA A 80 8.04 22.77 -6.91
C ALA A 80 7.87 21.59 -5.94
N ILE A 81 8.33 21.75 -4.71
CA ILE A 81 8.15 20.73 -3.66
C ILE A 81 6.67 20.48 -3.39
N LEU A 82 5.87 21.53 -3.16
CA LEU A 82 4.44 21.38 -2.89
C LEU A 82 3.70 20.71 -4.06
N LEU A 83 3.97 21.14 -5.29
CA LEU A 83 3.37 20.55 -6.48
C LEU A 83 3.72 19.07 -6.64
N SER A 84 4.97 18.71 -6.34
CA SER A 84 5.42 17.31 -6.33
C SER A 84 4.71 16.49 -5.25
N LEU A 85 4.59 17.01 -4.02
CA LEU A 85 3.90 16.32 -2.93
C LEU A 85 2.40 16.09 -3.21
N GLU A 86 1.79 16.96 -4.00
CA GLU A 86 0.38 16.82 -4.38
C GLU A 86 0.18 15.86 -5.55
N ASN A 87 1.06 15.90 -6.56
CA ASN A 87 0.80 15.27 -7.84
C ASN A 87 1.72 14.08 -8.17
N ASN A 88 2.77 13.82 -7.39
CA ASN A 88 3.70 12.73 -7.69
C ASN A 88 3.02 11.37 -7.58
N ARG A 89 2.98 10.63 -8.70
CA ARG A 89 2.29 9.34 -8.78
C ARG A 89 2.91 8.27 -7.88
N SER A 90 4.23 8.29 -7.73
CA SER A 90 4.91 7.33 -6.87
C SER A 90 4.55 7.55 -5.40
N LEU A 91 4.44 8.82 -4.96
CA LEU A 91 3.99 9.15 -3.62
C LEU A 91 2.53 8.75 -3.38
N VAL A 92 1.66 8.93 -4.39
CA VAL A 92 0.24 8.49 -4.30
C VAL A 92 0.16 6.98 -4.10
N VAL A 93 0.98 6.20 -4.80
CA VAL A 93 1.04 4.74 -4.62
C VAL A 93 1.60 4.39 -3.23
N GLU A 94 2.69 5.03 -2.82
CA GLU A 94 3.33 4.76 -1.52
C GLU A 94 2.42 5.06 -0.33
N ARG A 95 1.56 6.06 -0.43
CA ARG A 95 0.54 6.38 0.59
C ARG A 95 -0.45 5.24 0.86
N LEU A 96 -0.59 4.27 -0.05
CA LEU A 96 -1.46 3.12 0.13
C LEU A 96 -0.81 2.02 0.99
N ASN A 97 0.52 1.97 1.05
CA ASN A 97 1.25 0.90 1.75
C ASN A 97 0.87 0.77 3.24
N PRO A 98 0.78 1.85 4.04
CA PRO A 98 0.34 1.73 5.43
C PRO A 98 -1.08 1.16 5.58
N ALA A 99 -2.00 1.56 4.68
CA ALA A 99 -3.36 1.02 4.69
C ALA A 99 -3.40 -0.47 4.33
N ILE A 100 -2.58 -0.90 3.35
CA ILE A 100 -2.43 -2.31 2.97
C ILE A 100 -1.83 -3.10 4.13
N THR A 101 -0.75 -2.59 4.76
CA THR A 101 -0.10 -3.28 5.89
C THR A 101 -1.06 -3.40 7.08
N LYS A 102 -1.90 -2.40 7.32
CA LYS A 102 -2.92 -2.44 8.37
C LYS A 102 -3.95 -3.56 8.17
N THR A 103 -4.28 -3.94 6.92
CA THR A 103 -5.19 -5.06 6.68
C THR A 103 -4.63 -6.40 7.17
N PHE A 104 -3.30 -6.56 7.23
CA PHE A 104 -2.69 -7.74 7.84
C PHE A 104 -2.87 -7.74 9.36
N GLU A 105 -2.84 -6.57 10.03
CA GLU A 105 -3.19 -6.47 11.45
C GLU A 105 -4.62 -6.94 11.70
N ASP A 106 -5.57 -6.50 10.87
CA ASP A 106 -6.97 -6.92 10.98
C ASP A 106 -7.12 -8.43 10.72
N THR A 107 -6.35 -9.00 9.78
CA THR A 107 -6.33 -10.45 9.53
C THR A 107 -5.81 -11.24 10.73
N GLU A 108 -4.72 -10.79 11.36
CA GLU A 108 -4.17 -11.46 12.55
C GLU A 108 -5.08 -11.28 13.79
N ARG A 109 -5.83 -10.19 13.86
CA ARG A 109 -6.86 -9.96 14.88
C ARG A 109 -8.04 -10.90 14.72
N ALA A 110 -8.47 -11.13 13.47
CA ALA A 110 -9.62 -11.97 13.14
C ALA A 110 -9.44 -13.45 13.54
N VAL A 111 -8.22 -13.90 13.85
CA VAL A 111 -7.97 -15.23 14.42
C VAL A 111 -8.71 -15.43 15.75
N PHE A 112 -8.97 -14.35 16.48
CA PHE A 112 -9.66 -14.37 17.78
C PHE A 112 -11.17 -14.14 17.65
N ASP A 113 -11.68 -13.88 16.45
CA ASP A 113 -13.11 -13.68 16.22
C ASP A 113 -13.87 -15.02 16.30
N PRO A 114 -15.16 -14.99 16.71
CA PRO A 114 -15.98 -16.18 16.69
C PRO A 114 -16.24 -16.64 15.25
N ASN A 115 -15.99 -17.91 15.00
CA ASN A 115 -16.24 -18.55 13.71
C ASN A 115 -17.49 -19.42 13.78
N ALA A 116 -18.50 -19.11 12.97
CA ALA A 116 -19.70 -19.92 12.80
C ALA A 116 -19.59 -20.71 11.51
N ALA A 117 -19.78 -22.04 11.60
CA ALA A 117 -19.76 -22.93 10.46
C ALA A 117 -21.02 -23.81 10.43
N ALA A 118 -21.51 -24.10 9.22
CA ALA A 118 -22.57 -25.06 9.00
C ALA A 118 -22.14 -25.99 7.86
N GLU A 119 -22.31 -27.29 8.08
CA GLU A 119 -22.00 -28.34 7.10
C GLU A 119 -23.20 -29.25 6.95
N ILE A 120 -23.56 -29.55 5.72
CA ILE A 120 -24.57 -30.53 5.37
C ILE A 120 -23.96 -31.46 4.34
N SER A 121 -23.92 -32.73 4.66
CA SER A 121 -23.42 -33.76 3.76
C SER A 121 -24.43 -34.92 3.67
N GLY A 122 -24.44 -35.57 2.53
CA GLY A 122 -25.28 -36.75 2.29
C GLY A 122 -24.58 -37.70 1.34
N GLY A 123 -24.78 -38.98 1.56
CA GLY A 123 -24.17 -40.05 0.77
C GLY A 123 -25.07 -41.28 0.64
N ARG A 124 -24.87 -42.04 -0.44
CA ARG A 124 -25.43 -43.36 -0.65
C ARG A 124 -24.28 -44.36 -0.75
N ILE A 125 -24.42 -45.43 -0.02
CA ILE A 125 -23.47 -46.53 0.00
C ILE A 125 -24.25 -47.77 -0.48
N ASP A 126 -23.84 -48.33 -1.61
CA ASP A 126 -24.31 -49.58 -2.14
C ASP A 126 -23.20 -50.61 -1.92
N GLY A 127 -23.50 -51.71 -1.23
CA GLY A 127 -22.48 -52.65 -0.88
C GLY A 127 -23.02 -54.03 -0.54
N GLU A 128 -22.09 -54.95 -0.36
CA GLU A 128 -22.35 -56.31 0.08
C GLU A 128 -21.72 -56.54 1.42
N ARG A 129 -22.41 -57.21 2.31
CA ARG A 129 -21.87 -57.67 3.62
C ARG A 129 -22.15 -59.13 3.82
N GLN A 130 -21.38 -59.76 4.67
CA GLN A 130 -21.62 -61.14 5.09
C GLN A 130 -22.83 -61.17 6.03
N ALA A 131 -23.82 -62.04 5.73
CA ALA A 131 -24.99 -62.18 6.55
C ALA A 131 -24.62 -62.63 7.96
N ARG A 132 -25.37 -62.16 8.97
CA ARG A 132 -25.10 -62.45 10.39
C ARG A 132 -25.12 -63.91 10.76
N ALA A 133 -25.84 -64.72 10.00
CA ALA A 133 -25.94 -66.15 10.16
C ALA A 133 -25.77 -66.85 8.82
N GLY A 134 -24.60 -67.50 8.59
CA GLY A 134 -24.30 -68.21 7.35
C GLY A 134 -23.12 -67.63 6.57
N SER A 135 -22.80 -68.25 5.45
CA SER A 135 -21.74 -67.86 4.53
C SER A 135 -22.25 -67.05 3.32
N GLU A 136 -23.50 -66.60 3.33
CA GLU A 136 -24.10 -65.88 2.24
C GLU A 136 -23.82 -64.37 2.35
N THR A 137 -23.67 -63.72 1.17
CA THR A 137 -23.50 -62.30 1.04
C THR A 137 -24.87 -61.64 0.92
N GLU A 138 -25.11 -60.60 1.70
CA GLU A 138 -26.34 -59.81 1.69
C GLU A 138 -26.07 -58.45 1.10
N TYR A 139 -26.79 -58.05 0.05
CA TYR A 139 -26.70 -56.74 -0.55
C TYR A 139 -27.48 -55.72 0.29
N PHE A 140 -26.89 -54.54 0.49
CA PHE A 140 -27.55 -53.45 1.22
C PHE A 140 -27.35 -52.11 0.53
N ILE A 141 -28.33 -51.24 0.66
CA ILE A 141 -28.27 -49.84 0.31
C ILE A 141 -28.41 -49.05 1.61
N LYS A 142 -27.51 -48.09 1.79
CA LYS A 142 -27.51 -47.20 2.95
C LYS A 142 -27.47 -45.76 2.45
N ASP A 143 -28.48 -44.98 2.80
CA ASP A 143 -28.49 -43.53 2.65
C ASP A 143 -28.11 -42.88 4.00
N GLU A 144 -27.16 -41.97 3.98
CA GLU A 144 -26.74 -41.25 5.16
C GLU A 144 -26.77 -39.75 4.91
N GLY A 145 -27.16 -39.00 5.96
CA GLY A 145 -27.17 -37.55 5.96
C GLY A 145 -26.59 -37.03 7.26
N ILE A 146 -25.75 -36.02 7.19
CA ILE A 146 -25.13 -35.39 8.35
C ILE A 146 -25.34 -33.89 8.25
N GLY A 147 -25.84 -33.29 9.33
CA GLY A 147 -25.91 -31.85 9.50
C GLY A 147 -25.11 -31.43 10.73
N ILE A 148 -24.22 -30.48 10.58
CA ILE A 148 -23.40 -29.94 11.68
C ILE A 148 -23.55 -28.42 11.67
N ILE A 149 -23.79 -27.85 12.84
CA ILE A 149 -23.70 -26.40 13.06
C ILE A 149 -22.72 -26.20 14.22
N SER A 150 -21.71 -25.38 14.04
CA SER A 150 -20.71 -25.10 15.06
C SER A 150 -20.43 -23.62 15.22
N LEU A 151 -20.15 -23.22 16.44
CA LEU A 151 -19.63 -21.91 16.81
C LEU A 151 -18.34 -22.13 17.60
N SER A 152 -17.22 -21.66 17.09
CA SER A 152 -15.92 -21.82 17.73
C SER A 152 -15.23 -20.48 17.90
N GLN A 153 -14.53 -20.30 19.04
CA GLN A 153 -13.75 -19.10 19.29
C GLN A 153 -12.42 -19.48 19.95
N PHE A 154 -11.34 -18.92 19.41
CA PHE A 154 -10.01 -19.01 19.99
C PHE A 154 -9.72 -17.76 20.81
N PHE A 155 -9.21 -17.93 22.03
CA PHE A 155 -8.87 -16.86 22.95
C PHE A 155 -7.35 -16.67 23.04
N PRO A 156 -6.87 -15.44 23.29
CA PRO A 156 -5.43 -15.15 23.43
C PRO A 156 -4.74 -15.96 24.55
N THR A 157 -5.51 -16.48 25.51
CA THR A 157 -4.99 -17.35 26.55
C THR A 157 -4.55 -18.75 26.10
N GLY A 158 -4.85 -19.09 24.82
CA GLY A 158 -4.64 -20.42 24.24
C GLY A 158 -5.82 -21.38 24.56
N THR A 159 -7.01 -20.82 24.80
CA THR A 159 -8.26 -21.57 25.03
C THR A 159 -9.08 -21.55 23.74
N THR A 160 -9.56 -22.70 23.28
CA THR A 160 -10.58 -22.80 22.22
C THR A 160 -11.87 -23.27 22.82
N VAL A 161 -12.97 -22.57 22.60
CA VAL A 161 -14.31 -22.95 23.01
C VAL A 161 -15.12 -23.24 21.74
N THR A 162 -15.73 -24.43 21.69
CA THR A 162 -16.56 -24.87 20.55
C THR A 162 -17.92 -25.36 21.06
N LEU A 163 -18.98 -24.77 20.53
CA LEU A 163 -20.34 -25.24 20.69
C LEU A 163 -20.75 -25.89 19.36
N GLU A 164 -21.15 -27.17 19.41
CA GLU A 164 -21.49 -27.97 18.24
C GLU A 164 -22.86 -28.61 18.39
N GLY A 165 -23.70 -28.45 17.38
CA GLY A 165 -24.91 -29.22 17.19
C GLY A 165 -24.75 -30.14 15.98
N LYS A 166 -24.90 -31.44 16.17
CA LYS A 166 -24.80 -32.44 15.11
C LYS A 166 -26.08 -33.24 15.03
N THR A 167 -26.57 -33.47 13.82
CA THR A 167 -27.68 -34.42 13.54
C THR A 167 -27.22 -35.37 12.44
N ASP A 168 -27.50 -36.64 12.67
CA ASP A 168 -27.19 -37.69 11.73
C ASP A 168 -28.51 -38.40 11.37
N MET A 169 -28.66 -38.79 10.10
CA MET A 169 -29.71 -39.60 9.54
C MET A 169 -29.10 -40.83 8.88
N GLU A 170 -29.63 -41.97 9.14
CA GLU A 170 -29.26 -43.24 8.48
C GLU A 170 -30.52 -43.98 8.06
N ASP A 171 -30.68 -44.23 6.79
CA ASP A 171 -31.72 -45.07 6.18
C ASP A 171 -31.04 -46.23 5.45
N SER A 172 -31.41 -47.46 5.82
CA SER A 172 -30.76 -48.65 5.26
C SER A 172 -31.79 -49.70 4.93
N SER A 173 -31.64 -50.37 3.80
CA SER A 173 -32.49 -51.49 3.38
C SER A 173 -32.46 -52.66 4.39
N LEU A 174 -31.58 -52.62 5.37
CA LEU A 174 -31.44 -53.62 6.43
C LEU A 174 -32.35 -53.37 7.61
N TYR A 175 -32.97 -52.22 7.70
CA TYR A 175 -33.83 -51.78 8.80
C TYR A 175 -35.19 -51.36 8.23
N GLN A 176 -36.24 -51.44 9.03
CA GLN A 176 -37.61 -51.08 8.63
C GLN A 176 -37.82 -49.55 8.59
N ASP A 177 -37.10 -48.84 9.48
CA ASP A 177 -37.22 -47.38 9.65
C ASP A 177 -35.86 -46.70 9.61
N ALA A 178 -35.85 -45.45 9.15
CA ALA A 178 -34.67 -44.62 9.22
C ALA A 178 -34.35 -44.19 10.66
N PHE A 179 -33.07 -44.15 11.00
CA PHE A 179 -32.55 -43.71 12.30
C PHE A 179 -32.14 -42.29 12.27
N TYR A 180 -32.52 -41.53 13.29
CA TYR A 180 -32.12 -40.14 13.49
C TYR A 180 -31.54 -40.00 14.89
N TRP A 181 -30.36 -39.36 15.00
CA TRP A 181 -29.84 -38.96 16.27
C TRP A 181 -29.26 -37.57 16.22
N SER A 182 -29.38 -36.83 17.33
CA SER A 182 -28.87 -35.45 17.42
C SER A 182 -28.08 -35.30 18.71
N ARG A 183 -27.00 -34.55 18.64
CA ARG A 183 -26.13 -34.24 19.77
C ARG A 183 -25.88 -32.73 19.83
N LEU A 184 -25.91 -32.17 21.04
CA LEU A 184 -25.39 -30.84 21.37
C LEU A 184 -24.20 -31.01 22.28
N GLY A 185 -23.07 -30.43 21.93
CA GLY A 185 -21.82 -30.53 22.68
C GLY A 185 -21.16 -29.18 22.90
N LEU A 186 -20.60 -28.99 24.11
CA LEU A 186 -19.69 -27.87 24.40
C LEU A 186 -18.31 -28.47 24.70
N THR A 187 -17.32 -28.02 23.94
CA THR A 187 -15.93 -28.47 24.10
C THR A 187 -15.06 -27.26 24.46
N VAL A 188 -14.26 -27.41 25.50
CA VAL A 188 -13.27 -26.39 25.88
C VAL A 188 -11.89 -27.06 25.87
N ASN A 189 -11.02 -26.55 25.00
CA ASN A 189 -9.63 -27.00 24.88
C ASN A 189 -8.71 -25.90 25.39
N GLN A 190 -7.89 -26.22 26.42
CA GLN A 190 -6.90 -25.30 26.97
C GLN A 190 -5.49 -25.82 26.69
N ALA A 191 -4.67 -25.02 26.02
CA ALA A 191 -3.24 -25.27 25.93
C ALA A 191 -2.60 -25.08 27.32
N ILE A 192 -1.81 -26.05 27.79
CA ILE A 192 -1.17 -25.98 29.10
C ILE A 192 0.33 -25.68 28.99
N LEU A 193 0.97 -26.13 27.92
CA LEU A 193 2.40 -25.95 27.67
C LEU A 193 2.62 -25.12 26.39
N ARG A 194 2.63 -25.77 25.23
CA ARG A 194 2.80 -25.10 23.95
C ARG A 194 1.53 -24.36 23.59
N GLY A 195 1.64 -23.04 23.35
CA GLY A 195 0.49 -22.18 23.02
C GLY A 195 -0.26 -21.64 24.25
N TYR A 196 0.30 -21.81 25.46
CA TYR A 196 -0.24 -21.19 26.66
C TYR A 196 0.21 -19.75 26.82
N GLY A 197 -0.74 -18.86 27.12
CA GLY A 197 -0.48 -17.47 27.48
C GLY A 197 -0.64 -16.47 26.35
N THR A 198 -0.97 -15.25 26.73
CA THR A 198 -1.25 -14.15 25.82
C THR A 198 -0.03 -13.72 25.01
N ASP A 199 1.15 -13.74 25.62
CA ASP A 199 2.39 -13.30 24.99
C ASP A 199 2.73 -14.12 23.74
N VAL A 200 2.48 -15.45 23.82
CA VAL A 200 2.76 -16.37 22.70
C VAL A 200 1.71 -16.23 21.60
N ASN A 201 0.44 -16.12 21.97
CA ASN A 201 -0.65 -16.13 21.00
C ASN A 201 -0.86 -14.77 20.33
N LEU A 202 -0.42 -13.66 20.94
CA LEU A 202 -0.51 -12.32 20.39
C LEU A 202 0.74 -11.88 19.60
N VAL A 203 1.79 -12.73 19.52
CA VAL A 203 3.05 -12.36 18.82
C VAL A 203 2.82 -11.90 17.39
N ARG A 204 1.98 -12.63 16.63
CA ARG A 204 1.70 -12.26 15.23
C ARG A 204 0.97 -10.93 15.10
N LEU A 205 0.00 -10.70 15.99
CA LEU A 205 -0.71 -9.42 16.04
C LEU A 205 0.23 -8.26 16.42
N GLN A 206 1.13 -8.48 17.39
CA GLN A 206 2.13 -7.49 17.77
C GLN A 206 3.11 -7.22 16.62
N GLN A 207 3.56 -8.26 15.92
CA GLN A 207 4.40 -8.11 14.75
C GLN A 207 3.70 -7.31 13.64
N ALA A 208 2.46 -7.65 13.29
CA ALA A 208 1.68 -6.93 12.29
C ALA A 208 1.50 -5.44 12.65
N ARG A 209 1.31 -5.11 13.93
CA ARG A 209 1.26 -3.72 14.42
C ARG A 209 2.60 -2.99 14.24
N LEU A 210 3.71 -3.66 14.50
CA LEU A 210 5.05 -3.08 14.28
C LEU A 210 5.31 -2.88 12.78
N ASP A 211 4.88 -3.81 11.94
CA ASP A 211 5.01 -3.71 10.48
C ASP A 211 4.19 -2.53 9.93
N THR A 212 2.98 -2.28 10.48
CA THR A 212 2.18 -1.10 10.13
C THR A 212 2.92 0.19 10.49
N ARG A 213 3.48 0.29 11.70
CA ARG A 213 4.28 1.45 12.11
C ARG A 213 5.55 1.61 11.26
N MET A 214 6.21 0.53 10.92
CA MET A 214 7.37 0.54 10.02
C MET A 214 6.99 1.13 8.66
N SER A 215 5.87 0.71 8.07
CA SER A 215 5.37 1.24 6.81
C SER A 215 5.03 2.75 6.87
N GLU A 216 4.55 3.25 8.01
CA GLU A 216 4.33 4.69 8.22
C GLU A 216 5.67 5.48 8.20
N TYR A 217 6.73 4.95 8.84
CA TYR A 217 8.05 5.56 8.80
C TYR A 217 8.71 5.46 7.40
N GLU A 218 8.48 4.36 6.68
CA GLU A 218 8.93 4.20 5.30
C GLU A 218 8.28 5.24 4.38
N LEU A 219 6.97 5.47 4.50
CA LEU A 219 6.27 6.54 3.79
C LEU A 219 6.87 7.91 4.10
N ARG A 220 7.18 8.19 5.37
CA ARG A 220 7.84 9.44 5.77
C ARG A 220 9.22 9.55 5.15
N GLY A 221 10.02 8.48 5.17
CA GLY A 221 11.34 8.42 4.54
C GLY A 221 11.26 8.67 3.03
N PHE A 222 10.31 8.02 2.35
CA PHE A 222 10.06 8.23 0.93
C PHE A 222 9.69 9.70 0.63
N THR A 223 8.82 10.30 1.44
CA THR A 223 8.42 11.70 1.28
C THR A 223 9.61 12.65 1.41
N LEU A 224 10.49 12.43 2.40
CA LEU A 224 11.70 13.22 2.58
C LEU A 224 12.69 13.05 1.41
N ALA A 225 12.86 11.82 0.94
CA ALA A 225 13.69 11.53 -0.24
C ALA A 225 13.16 12.20 -1.50
N LEU A 226 11.83 12.21 -1.70
CA LEU A 226 11.20 12.91 -2.81
C LEU A 226 11.44 14.42 -2.75
N VAL A 227 11.33 15.05 -1.56
CA VAL A 227 11.61 16.47 -1.37
C VAL A 227 13.06 16.78 -1.76
N ALA A 228 14.01 15.99 -1.27
CA ALA A 228 15.44 16.17 -1.59
C ALA A 228 15.69 16.01 -3.10
N GLN A 229 15.07 15.00 -3.73
CA GLN A 229 15.21 14.76 -5.17
C GLN A 229 14.62 15.91 -6.01
N VAL A 230 13.48 16.49 -5.60
CA VAL A 230 12.90 17.66 -6.28
C VAL A 230 13.81 18.85 -6.18
N GLU A 231 14.38 19.11 -5.00
CA GLU A 231 15.32 20.22 -4.79
C GLU A 231 16.60 20.05 -5.62
N GLU A 232 17.20 18.86 -5.62
CA GLU A 232 18.36 18.55 -6.46
C GLU A 232 18.06 18.76 -7.94
N THR A 233 16.97 18.18 -8.45
CA THR A 233 16.60 18.31 -9.87
C THR A 233 16.25 19.75 -10.25
N TYR A 234 15.70 20.54 -9.33
CA TYR A 234 15.44 21.97 -9.55
C TYR A 234 16.76 22.73 -9.78
N TRP A 235 17.76 22.48 -8.96
CA TRP A 235 19.08 23.13 -9.10
C TRP A 235 19.88 22.59 -10.29
N ASP A 236 19.75 21.33 -10.65
CA ASP A 236 20.32 20.75 -11.87
C ASP A 236 19.77 21.44 -13.13
N TYR A 237 18.45 21.70 -13.14
CA TYR A 237 17.85 22.45 -14.25
C TYR A 237 18.33 23.91 -14.27
N ALA A 238 18.47 24.54 -13.11
CA ALA A 238 19.04 25.89 -13.01
C ALA A 238 20.47 25.95 -13.56
N LEU A 239 21.29 24.96 -13.22
CA LEU A 239 22.65 24.82 -13.72
C LEU A 239 22.68 24.62 -15.24
N ALA A 240 21.86 23.72 -15.77
CA ALA A 240 21.78 23.45 -17.21
C ALA A 240 21.34 24.69 -18.00
N ARG A 241 20.40 25.49 -17.49
CA ARG A 241 20.07 26.80 -18.07
C ARG A 241 21.26 27.73 -18.11
N ARG A 242 22.01 27.83 -17.01
CA ARG A 242 23.19 28.69 -16.93
C ARG A 242 24.31 28.25 -17.89
N GLN A 243 24.47 26.94 -18.07
CA GLN A 243 25.43 26.40 -19.05
C GLN A 243 25.10 26.81 -20.48
N VAL A 244 23.82 26.81 -20.87
CA VAL A 244 23.41 27.29 -22.19
C VAL A 244 23.81 28.77 -22.38
N GLU A 245 23.53 29.65 -21.41
CA GLU A 245 23.92 31.05 -21.44
C GLU A 245 25.45 31.24 -21.59
N ILE A 246 26.25 30.43 -20.83
CA ILE A 246 27.72 30.48 -20.90
C ILE A 246 28.20 30.06 -22.30
N PHE A 247 27.66 28.98 -22.87
CA PHE A 247 28.06 28.56 -24.23
C PHE A 247 27.61 29.55 -25.31
N GLU A 248 26.47 30.20 -25.15
CA GLU A 248 26.03 31.28 -26.09
C GLU A 248 26.98 32.49 -26.06
N GLU A 249 27.45 32.90 -24.87
CA GLU A 249 28.45 33.96 -24.76
C GLU A 249 29.84 33.50 -25.27
N SER A 250 30.27 32.27 -24.95
CA SER A 250 31.51 31.69 -25.48
C SER A 250 31.51 31.60 -27.01
N LEU A 251 30.39 31.27 -27.60
CA LEU A 251 30.23 31.18 -29.05
C LEU A 251 30.38 32.57 -29.71
N LYS A 252 29.84 33.64 -29.10
CA LYS A 252 30.04 35.03 -29.60
C LYS A 252 31.52 35.40 -29.58
N VAL A 253 32.23 35.08 -28.49
CA VAL A 253 33.68 35.35 -28.39
C VAL A 253 34.45 34.52 -29.42
N ALA A 254 34.13 33.26 -29.65
CA ALA A 254 34.76 32.43 -30.65
C ALA A 254 34.55 32.98 -32.07
N HIS A 255 33.33 33.45 -32.43
CA HIS A 255 33.05 34.09 -33.68
C HIS A 255 33.87 35.38 -33.87
N GLN A 256 33.98 36.22 -32.84
CA GLN A 256 34.79 37.41 -32.88
C GLN A 256 36.26 37.07 -33.11
N GLN A 257 36.82 36.07 -32.42
CA GLN A 257 38.17 35.58 -32.57
C GLN A 257 38.48 35.13 -34.01
N VAL A 258 37.54 34.39 -34.65
CA VAL A 258 37.68 34.00 -36.05
C VAL A 258 37.75 35.22 -36.97
N ASN A 259 36.84 36.20 -36.80
CA ASN A 259 36.80 37.41 -37.58
C ASN A 259 38.08 38.28 -37.41
N GLU A 260 38.59 38.44 -36.19
CA GLU A 260 39.84 39.14 -35.92
C GLU A 260 41.04 38.42 -36.56
N THR A 261 41.08 37.11 -36.50
CA THR A 261 42.14 36.28 -37.10
C THR A 261 42.16 36.45 -38.62
N ILE A 262 40.96 36.42 -39.27
CA ILE A 262 40.82 36.67 -40.71
C ILE A 262 41.34 38.06 -41.08
N GLY A 263 40.94 39.08 -40.32
CA GLY A 263 41.41 40.47 -40.54
C GLY A 263 42.94 40.60 -40.39
N MET A 264 43.54 39.92 -39.43
CA MET A 264 45.01 39.95 -39.25
C MET A 264 45.75 39.19 -40.38
N ILE A 265 45.18 38.13 -40.93
CA ILE A 265 45.69 37.41 -42.09
C ILE A 265 45.63 38.29 -43.34
N GLU A 266 44.53 39.01 -43.56
CA GLU A 266 44.35 39.89 -44.70
C GLU A 266 45.35 41.05 -44.72
N VAL A 267 45.69 41.59 -43.54
CA VAL A 267 46.72 42.65 -43.44
C VAL A 267 48.18 42.11 -43.31
N GLY A 268 48.32 40.77 -43.47
CA GLY A 268 49.63 40.10 -43.48
C GLY A 268 50.31 39.98 -42.12
N ARG A 269 49.59 40.15 -41.01
CA ARG A 269 50.12 40.06 -39.64
C ARG A 269 50.12 38.66 -39.07
N LEU A 270 49.31 37.74 -39.60
CA LEU A 270 49.20 36.32 -39.20
C LEU A 270 49.33 35.39 -40.41
N ALA A 271 49.84 34.21 -40.20
CA ALA A 271 49.95 33.16 -41.19
C ALA A 271 48.56 32.50 -41.44
N ARG A 272 48.26 32.13 -42.68
CA ARG A 272 47.01 31.43 -43.04
C ARG A 272 46.84 30.10 -42.27
N SER A 273 47.92 29.47 -41.84
CA SER A 273 47.96 28.25 -41.06
C SER A 273 47.28 28.36 -39.65
N GLU A 274 47.10 29.60 -39.15
CA GLU A 274 46.44 29.83 -37.86
C GLU A 274 44.89 29.73 -37.94
N LEU A 275 44.31 29.93 -39.13
CA LEU A 275 42.87 29.95 -39.31
C LEU A 275 42.19 28.64 -38.94
N PRO A 276 42.70 27.43 -39.32
CA PRO A 276 42.06 26.17 -38.95
C PRO A 276 41.98 25.94 -37.46
N ALA A 277 42.92 26.43 -36.65
CA ALA A 277 42.92 26.26 -35.19
C ALA A 277 41.75 27.05 -34.55
N VAL A 278 41.53 28.30 -34.93
CA VAL A 278 40.42 29.11 -34.39
C VAL A 278 39.05 28.65 -34.93
N GLN A 279 39.01 28.08 -36.14
CA GLN A 279 37.80 27.45 -36.67
C GLN A 279 37.44 26.17 -35.95
N ALA A 280 38.44 25.34 -35.55
CA ALA A 280 38.23 24.17 -34.74
C ALA A 280 37.69 24.52 -33.36
N GLU A 281 38.20 25.60 -32.75
CA GLU A 281 37.68 26.12 -31.47
C GLU A 281 36.22 26.59 -31.61
N LEU A 282 35.90 27.34 -32.66
CA LEU A 282 34.52 27.72 -32.93
C LEU A 282 33.60 26.53 -33.05
N ALA A 283 33.99 25.49 -33.79
CA ALA A 283 33.21 24.25 -33.93
C ALA A 283 33.04 23.52 -32.61
N ALA A 284 34.06 23.55 -31.76
CA ALA A 284 33.97 22.98 -30.40
C ALA A 284 32.94 23.72 -29.51
N GLN A 285 32.88 25.07 -29.62
CA GLN A 285 31.87 25.87 -28.89
C GLN A 285 30.46 25.66 -29.44
N GLU A 286 30.29 25.49 -30.77
CA GLU A 286 29.01 25.12 -31.39
C GLU A 286 28.52 23.75 -30.88
N GLN A 287 29.40 22.73 -30.81
CA GLN A 287 29.10 21.42 -30.26
C GLN A 287 28.72 21.53 -28.81
N GLY A 288 29.47 22.30 -28.00
CA GLY A 288 29.18 22.51 -26.59
C GLY A 288 27.78 23.11 -26.37
N LEU A 289 27.38 24.09 -27.20
CA LEU A 289 26.05 24.70 -27.13
C LEU A 289 24.93 23.67 -27.44
N ILE A 290 25.12 22.81 -28.44
CA ILE A 290 24.15 21.75 -28.78
C ILE A 290 23.97 20.82 -27.61
N ASN A 291 25.08 20.37 -27.01
CA ASN A 291 25.04 19.48 -25.84
C ASN A 291 24.34 20.16 -24.64
N ALA A 292 24.72 21.42 -24.34
CA ALA A 292 24.12 22.18 -23.24
C ALA A 292 22.60 22.35 -23.40
N ARG A 293 22.14 22.58 -24.63
CA ARG A 293 20.69 22.66 -24.93
C ARG A 293 19.99 21.31 -24.73
N SER A 294 20.62 20.21 -25.12
CA SER A 294 20.10 18.86 -24.89
C SER A 294 20.00 18.55 -23.39
N ASP A 295 21.04 18.87 -22.62
CA ASP A 295 21.08 18.65 -21.18
C ASP A 295 20.02 19.49 -20.45
N ARG A 296 19.80 20.75 -20.89
CA ARG A 296 18.74 21.61 -20.37
C ARG A 296 17.36 20.97 -20.58
N GLU A 297 17.08 20.43 -21.77
CA GLU A 297 15.79 19.78 -22.05
C GLU A 297 15.62 18.50 -21.25
N THR A 298 16.68 17.71 -21.08
CA THR A 298 16.68 16.52 -20.25
C THR A 298 16.36 16.83 -18.81
N SER A 299 17.05 17.82 -18.23
CA SER A 299 16.81 18.25 -16.82
C SER A 299 15.42 18.86 -16.65
N ARG A 300 14.90 19.60 -17.65
CA ARG A 300 13.53 20.11 -17.67
C ARG A 300 12.50 18.98 -17.59
N LEU A 301 12.66 17.95 -18.40
CA LEU A 301 11.75 16.81 -18.43
C LEU A 301 11.83 15.98 -17.15
N GLN A 302 13.03 15.84 -16.55
CA GLN A 302 13.20 15.17 -15.25
C GLN A 302 12.45 15.92 -14.15
N LEU A 303 12.58 17.26 -14.10
CA LEU A 303 11.84 18.08 -13.15
C LEU A 303 10.32 17.94 -13.36
N LEU A 304 9.83 18.07 -14.57
CA LEU A 304 8.40 17.92 -14.88
C LEU A 304 7.86 16.54 -14.54
N ARG A 305 8.67 15.48 -14.67
CA ARG A 305 8.30 14.13 -14.25
C ARG A 305 8.08 14.03 -12.73
N LEU A 306 8.92 14.69 -11.94
CA LEU A 306 8.76 14.69 -10.48
C LEU A 306 7.56 15.53 -10.05
N LEU A 307 7.36 16.67 -10.68
CA LEU A 307 6.24 17.58 -10.40
C LEU A 307 4.90 16.98 -10.84
N ASN A 308 4.91 16.21 -11.92
CA ASN A 308 3.72 15.66 -12.59
C ASN A 308 2.54 16.65 -12.64
N PRO A 309 2.73 17.84 -13.22
CA PRO A 309 1.73 18.89 -13.17
C PRO A 309 0.43 18.44 -13.85
N PRO A 310 -0.74 18.82 -13.31
CA PRO A 310 -2.03 18.41 -13.84
C PRO A 310 -2.25 19.02 -15.24
N GLY A 311 -2.67 18.19 -16.19
CA GLY A 311 -3.07 18.57 -17.55
C GLY A 311 -2.00 18.33 -18.62
N PRO A 312 -2.43 17.93 -19.84
CA PRO A 312 -1.52 17.51 -20.90
C PRO A 312 -0.70 18.67 -21.50
N GLY A 313 -1.17 19.91 -21.38
CA GLY A 313 -0.50 21.10 -21.95
C GLY A 313 0.75 21.55 -21.17
N LEU A 314 0.96 21.08 -19.95
CA LEU A 314 2.05 21.55 -19.10
C LEU A 314 3.39 20.91 -19.43
N TRP A 315 3.41 19.73 -20.04
CA TRP A 315 4.65 19.03 -20.43
C TRP A 315 5.43 19.72 -21.56
N GLY A 316 4.74 20.45 -22.42
CA GLY A 316 5.36 21.24 -23.51
C GLY A 316 5.77 22.65 -23.11
N ARG A 317 5.51 23.08 -21.87
CA ARG A 317 5.79 24.46 -21.43
C ARG A 317 7.24 24.62 -20.98
N GLU A 318 7.76 25.81 -21.23
CA GLU A 318 9.03 26.22 -20.66
C GLU A 318 8.85 26.46 -19.16
N VAL A 319 9.84 26.02 -18.37
CA VAL A 319 9.88 26.23 -16.92
C VAL A 319 10.80 27.39 -16.63
N ASP A 320 10.27 28.41 -15.97
CA ASP A 320 11.05 29.59 -15.56
C ASP A 320 11.25 29.55 -14.04
N LEU A 321 12.52 29.48 -13.62
CA LEU A 321 12.90 29.39 -12.21
C LEU A 321 13.01 30.80 -11.61
N ILE A 322 12.27 31.05 -10.53
CA ILE A 322 12.23 32.35 -9.89
C ILE A 322 13.43 32.56 -8.95
N HIS A 323 13.88 31.46 -8.28
CA HIS A 323 15.05 31.55 -7.38
C HIS A 323 16.35 31.39 -8.15
N GLN A 324 17.26 32.36 -7.95
CA GLN A 324 18.65 32.24 -8.37
C GLN A 324 19.50 31.73 -7.20
N PRO A 325 20.47 30.85 -7.46
CA PRO A 325 21.34 30.35 -6.40
C PRO A 325 22.18 31.51 -5.84
N THR A 326 22.07 31.72 -4.55
CA THR A 326 22.98 32.64 -3.81
C THR A 326 24.04 31.83 -3.13
N LEU A 327 25.31 32.14 -3.35
CA LEU A 327 26.42 31.50 -2.64
C LEU A 327 26.27 31.75 -1.13
N PRO A 328 26.31 30.71 -0.30
CA PRO A 328 26.30 30.89 1.13
C PRO A 328 27.57 31.69 1.54
N LYS A 329 27.40 32.72 2.36
CA LYS A 329 28.54 33.44 2.95
C LYS A 329 29.21 32.52 3.98
N ILE A 330 30.14 31.68 3.52
CA ILE A 330 30.95 30.84 4.40
C ILE A 330 31.92 31.78 5.14
N LYS A 331 31.76 31.91 6.45
CA LYS A 331 32.80 32.50 7.32
C LYS A 331 33.89 31.44 7.46
N LEU A 332 35.02 31.67 6.82
CA LEU A 332 36.20 30.80 6.87
C LEU A 332 36.86 30.69 8.27
N ASP A 333 36.40 31.49 9.24
CA ASP A 333 36.95 31.52 10.62
C ASP A 333 36.42 30.39 11.52
N GLN A 334 35.70 29.40 11.00
CA GLN A 334 35.15 28.28 11.78
C GLN A 334 35.57 26.89 11.28
N VAL A 335 36.72 26.77 10.63
CA VAL A 335 37.35 25.47 10.31
C VAL A 335 38.55 25.24 11.22
#